data_4347c5c0fee019edac25b4586ddab463
#
_entry.id   4347c5c0fee019edac25b4586ddab463
#
_cell.length_a   1.000
_cell.length_b   1.000
_cell.length_c   1.000
_cell.angle_alpha   90.00
_cell.angle_beta   90.00
_cell.angle_gamma   90.00
#
_symmetry.space_group_name_H-M   'P 1'
#
loop_
_entity.id
_entity.type
_entity.pdbx_description
1 polymer ?
#
loop_
_entity_poly.entity_id
_entity_poly.type
_entity_poly.pdbx_seq_one_letter_code
_entity_poly.pdbx_strand_id
1 'polypeptide(L)'
;AEIIVKVIASLVARQDIKYIVLDDAQYIMSDEFMAKANRTGFDKYNEIAKHFFDILQVSCSMLRDDQTFFMLSHSEVNEAERIYKMKTIGQMIDQKIVPEGLFTVVLHTYGEYNAQEKTMHRYFVTNTMYDENGIRIPAKSPVGMFNEVLIPNDLGVVAKAFDNYFNEE
;
A
#
# COMPACT_ATOMS: atom_id res chain seq x y z
N ALA A 1 -16.53 -1.60 -4.91
CA ALA A 1 -15.88 -0.30 -4.75
C ALA A 1 -16.75 0.73 -4.02
N GLU A 2 -17.96 1.07 -4.49
CA GLU A 2 -18.83 2.11 -3.88
C GLU A 2 -19.06 1.94 -2.38
N ILE A 3 -19.27 0.71 -1.90
CA ILE A 3 -19.46 0.42 -0.47
C ILE A 3 -18.21 0.81 0.31
N ILE A 4 -17.04 0.47 -0.20
CA ILE A 4 -15.75 0.76 0.44
C ILE A 4 -15.53 2.27 0.52
N VAL A 5 -15.78 2.99 -0.58
CA VAL A 5 -15.72 4.46 -0.60
C VAL A 5 -16.63 5.08 0.46
N LYS A 6 -17.89 4.62 0.59
CA LYS A 6 -18.83 5.08 1.61
C LYS A 6 -18.37 4.75 3.03
N VAL A 7 -17.80 3.56 3.24
CA VAL A 7 -17.23 3.18 4.55
C VAL A 7 -16.06 4.08 4.91
N ILE A 8 -15.08 4.26 4.01
CA ILE A 8 -13.94 5.17 4.25
C ILE A 8 -14.44 6.57 4.59
N ALA A 9 -15.35 7.14 3.79
CA ALA A 9 -15.92 8.47 4.05
C ALA A 9 -16.61 8.56 5.42
N SER A 10 -17.33 7.51 5.83
CA SER A 10 -17.96 7.45 7.15
C SER A 10 -16.94 7.38 8.30
N LEU A 11 -15.82 6.67 8.11
CA LEU A 11 -14.74 6.58 9.10
C LEU A 11 -13.98 7.89 9.20
N VAL A 12 -13.74 8.57 8.08
CA VAL A 12 -13.10 9.90 8.04
C VAL A 12 -13.93 10.92 8.84
N ALA A 13 -15.26 10.89 8.78
CA ALA A 13 -16.13 11.80 9.51
C ALA A 13 -16.10 11.59 11.04
N ARG A 14 -15.62 10.46 11.54
CA ARG A 14 -15.59 10.12 12.96
C ARG A 14 -14.37 10.74 13.67
N GLN A 15 -14.62 11.55 14.69
CA GLN A 15 -13.57 12.25 15.46
C GLN A 15 -12.74 11.30 16.35
N ASP A 16 -13.30 10.14 16.72
CA ASP A 16 -12.64 9.12 17.55
C ASP A 16 -11.74 8.16 16.76
N ILE A 17 -11.73 8.26 15.41
CA ILE A 17 -10.88 7.42 14.54
C ILE A 17 -9.70 8.23 14.04
N LYS A 18 -8.50 7.80 14.42
CA LYS A 18 -7.22 8.35 13.97
C LYS A 18 -6.59 7.52 12.85
N TYR A 19 -6.69 6.19 12.92
CA TYR A 19 -6.09 5.27 11.97
C TYR A 19 -7.16 4.48 11.22
N ILE A 20 -7.04 4.44 9.90
CA ILE A 20 -7.90 3.65 9.02
C ILE A 20 -7.01 2.66 8.30
N VAL A 21 -7.35 1.37 8.34
CA VAL A 21 -6.60 0.31 7.67
C VAL A 21 -7.49 -0.36 6.63
N LEU A 22 -7.05 -0.37 5.38
CA LEU A 22 -7.61 -1.18 4.31
C LEU A 22 -6.67 -2.36 4.07
N ASP A 23 -7.06 -3.52 4.57
CA ASP A 23 -6.28 -4.75 4.43
C ASP A 23 -6.62 -5.47 3.12
N ASP A 24 -5.61 -6.15 2.56
CA ASP A 24 -5.73 -6.98 1.35
C ASP A 24 -6.39 -6.25 0.16
N ALA A 25 -6.00 -5.00 -0.09
CA ALA A 25 -6.63 -4.11 -1.06
C ALA A 25 -6.69 -4.69 -2.49
N GLN A 26 -5.76 -5.56 -2.88
CA GLN A 26 -5.78 -6.21 -4.20
C GLN A 26 -6.99 -7.10 -4.43
N TYR A 27 -7.60 -7.67 -3.35
CA TYR A 27 -8.79 -8.53 -3.51
C TYR A 27 -10.02 -7.76 -3.97
N ILE A 28 -10.07 -6.45 -3.74
CA ILE A 28 -11.14 -5.61 -4.28
C ILE A 28 -11.18 -5.70 -5.81
N MET A 29 -10.00 -5.65 -6.44
CA MET A 29 -9.89 -5.80 -7.88
C MET A 29 -10.18 -7.24 -8.34
N SER A 30 -9.71 -8.23 -7.57
CA SER A 30 -9.90 -9.65 -7.89
C SER A 30 -11.36 -10.05 -7.81
N ASP A 31 -12.06 -9.64 -6.78
CA ASP A 31 -13.49 -9.93 -6.59
C ASP A 31 -14.34 -9.28 -7.69
N GLU A 32 -14.03 -8.02 -8.03
CA GLU A 32 -14.72 -7.34 -9.13
C GLU A 32 -14.42 -7.98 -10.49
N PHE A 33 -13.18 -8.41 -10.73
CA PHE A 33 -12.82 -9.16 -11.93
C PHE A 33 -13.60 -10.47 -12.04
N MET A 34 -13.69 -11.24 -10.95
CA MET A 34 -14.46 -12.48 -10.91
C MET A 34 -15.96 -12.23 -11.09
N ALA A 35 -16.53 -11.21 -10.51
CA ALA A 35 -17.92 -10.82 -10.72
C ALA A 35 -18.23 -10.47 -12.18
N LYS A 36 -17.22 -10.02 -12.93
CA LYS A 36 -17.32 -9.66 -14.35
C LYS A 36 -16.69 -10.70 -15.30
N ALA A 37 -16.38 -11.91 -14.82
CA ALA A 37 -15.65 -12.91 -15.60
C ALA A 37 -16.34 -13.28 -16.91
N ASN A 38 -17.66 -13.32 -16.94
CA ASN A 38 -18.46 -13.65 -18.14
C ASN A 38 -18.60 -12.47 -19.14
N ARG A 39 -18.14 -11.27 -18.80
CA ARG A 39 -18.16 -10.12 -19.72
C ARG A 39 -16.99 -10.21 -20.69
N THR A 40 -17.28 -10.12 -21.98
CA THR A 40 -16.26 -10.06 -23.04
C THR A 40 -15.73 -8.64 -23.20
N GLY A 41 -14.52 -8.50 -23.77
CA GLY A 41 -13.90 -7.21 -24.07
C GLY A 41 -13.06 -6.65 -22.90
N PHE A 42 -12.43 -5.49 -23.17
CA PHE A 42 -11.47 -4.85 -22.27
C PHE A 42 -12.12 -3.85 -21.30
N ASP A 43 -13.37 -3.45 -21.52
CA ASP A 43 -14.06 -2.41 -20.74
C ASP A 43 -14.13 -2.76 -19.25
N LYS A 44 -14.25 -4.06 -18.91
CA LYS A 44 -14.24 -4.51 -17.53
C LYS A 44 -12.96 -4.13 -16.77
N TYR A 45 -11.81 -4.11 -17.44
CA TYR A 45 -10.54 -3.72 -16.81
C TYR A 45 -10.49 -2.22 -16.56
N ASN A 46 -11.06 -1.41 -17.43
CA ASN A 46 -11.19 0.03 -17.24
C ASN A 46 -12.12 0.36 -16.07
N GLU A 47 -13.23 -0.36 -15.94
CA GLU A 47 -14.14 -0.20 -14.80
C GLU A 47 -13.47 -0.58 -13.47
N ILE A 48 -12.77 -1.73 -13.42
CA ILE A 48 -12.02 -2.16 -12.23
C ILE A 48 -10.97 -1.11 -11.87
N ALA A 49 -10.21 -0.63 -12.85
CA ALA A 49 -9.20 0.39 -12.64
C ALA A 49 -9.79 1.69 -12.09
N LYS A 50 -10.92 2.14 -12.66
CA LYS A 50 -11.61 3.34 -12.18
C LYS A 50 -12.11 3.17 -10.75
N HIS A 51 -12.76 2.06 -10.44
CA HIS A 51 -13.29 1.79 -9.11
C HIS A 51 -12.19 1.71 -8.04
N PHE A 52 -11.06 1.10 -8.39
CA PHE A 52 -9.91 1.06 -7.49
C PHE A 52 -9.29 2.46 -7.31
N PHE A 53 -9.20 3.22 -8.40
CA PHE A 53 -8.73 4.61 -8.36
C PHE A 53 -9.64 5.50 -7.50
N ASP A 54 -10.96 5.32 -7.55
CA ASP A 54 -11.90 6.06 -6.71
C ASP A 54 -11.63 5.81 -5.21
N ILE A 55 -11.28 4.56 -4.83
CA ILE A 55 -10.86 4.22 -3.46
C ILE A 55 -9.56 4.95 -3.09
N LEU A 56 -8.56 4.92 -3.98
CA LEU A 56 -7.29 5.63 -3.77
C LEU A 56 -7.50 7.13 -3.59
N GLN A 57 -8.36 7.74 -4.42
CA GLN A 57 -8.66 9.17 -4.34
C GLN A 57 -9.27 9.56 -3.00
N VAL A 58 -10.27 8.80 -2.53
CA VAL A 58 -10.90 9.04 -1.24
C VAL A 58 -9.90 8.91 -0.10
N SER A 59 -9.05 7.87 -0.16
CA SER A 59 -8.03 7.62 0.84
C SER A 59 -6.94 8.69 0.90
N CYS A 60 -6.69 9.38 -0.21
CA CYS A 60 -5.65 10.41 -0.26
C CYS A 60 -6.18 11.85 -0.08
N SER A 61 -7.48 12.10 -0.37
CA SER A 61 -8.01 13.46 -0.45
C SER A 61 -9.00 13.84 0.64
N MET A 62 -9.56 12.87 1.37
CA MET A 62 -10.62 13.11 2.35
C MET A 62 -10.16 13.00 3.81
N LEU A 63 -8.94 12.54 4.06
CA LEU A 63 -8.43 12.42 5.44
C LEU A 63 -8.37 13.78 6.12
N ARG A 64 -8.67 13.80 7.42
CA ARG A 64 -8.37 14.93 8.27
C ARG A 64 -6.87 14.96 8.56
N ASP A 65 -6.34 16.12 8.96
CA ASP A 65 -4.92 16.31 9.26
C ASP A 65 -4.41 15.38 10.40
N ASP A 66 -5.32 14.98 11.31
CA ASP A 66 -5.02 14.06 12.41
C ASP A 66 -5.19 12.58 12.06
N GLN A 67 -5.53 12.25 10.82
CA GLN A 67 -5.79 10.87 10.39
C GLN A 67 -4.69 10.31 9.50
N THR A 68 -4.41 9.02 9.69
CA THR A 68 -3.52 8.24 8.82
C THR A 68 -4.28 7.07 8.19
N PHE A 69 -4.11 6.89 6.89
CA PHE A 69 -4.67 5.76 6.15
C PHE A 69 -3.55 4.78 5.77
N PHE A 70 -3.72 3.53 6.16
CA PHE A 70 -2.84 2.43 5.77
C PHE A 70 -3.54 1.55 4.73
N MET A 71 -2.90 1.34 3.60
CA MET A 71 -3.32 0.36 2.61
C MET A 71 -2.33 -0.80 2.61
N LEU A 72 -2.80 -2.00 2.90
CA LEU A 72 -2.01 -3.22 2.84
C LEU A 72 -2.37 -3.97 1.55
N SER A 73 -1.36 -4.45 0.84
CA SER A 73 -1.56 -5.18 -0.41
C SER A 73 -0.43 -6.16 -0.65
N HIS A 74 -0.70 -7.22 -1.39
CA HIS A 74 0.34 -8.11 -1.86
C HIS A 74 1.23 -7.42 -2.89
N SER A 75 2.49 -7.80 -2.93
CA SER A 75 3.44 -7.43 -3.96
C SER A 75 3.69 -8.59 -4.93
N GLU A 76 4.18 -8.24 -6.10
CA GLU A 76 4.68 -9.18 -7.11
C GLU A 76 6.00 -8.65 -7.68
N VAL A 77 6.79 -9.54 -8.27
CA VAL A 77 8.02 -9.16 -8.96
C VAL A 77 7.71 -8.94 -10.44
N ASN A 78 8.08 -7.77 -10.96
CA ASN A 78 8.22 -7.57 -12.39
C ASN A 78 9.61 -8.07 -12.81
N GLU A 79 9.66 -9.26 -13.40
CA GLU A 79 10.91 -9.93 -13.79
C GLU A 79 11.69 -9.14 -14.84
N ALA A 80 10.99 -8.46 -15.76
CA ALA A 80 11.64 -7.69 -16.83
C ALA A 80 12.38 -6.46 -16.28
N GLU A 81 11.82 -5.80 -15.30
CA GLU A 81 12.37 -4.61 -14.65
C GLU A 81 13.16 -4.93 -13.39
N ARG A 82 13.10 -6.17 -12.91
CA ARG A 82 13.70 -6.63 -11.65
C ARG A 82 13.32 -5.73 -10.47
N ILE A 83 12.01 -5.55 -10.29
CA ILE A 83 11.45 -4.67 -9.26
C ILE A 83 10.21 -5.29 -8.62
N TYR A 84 10.07 -5.13 -7.31
CA TYR A 84 8.81 -5.37 -6.61
C TYR A 84 7.83 -4.24 -6.88
N LYS A 85 6.57 -4.57 -7.06
CA LYS A 85 5.46 -3.62 -7.19
C LYS A 85 4.20 -4.16 -6.53
N MET A 86 3.23 -3.31 -6.26
CA MET A 86 1.92 -3.75 -5.82
C MET A 86 1.29 -4.67 -6.85
N LYS A 87 0.73 -5.80 -6.40
CA LYS A 87 -0.02 -6.71 -7.28
C LYS A 87 -1.34 -6.07 -7.71
N THR A 88 -1.54 -5.93 -9.01
CA THR A 88 -2.72 -5.28 -9.59
C THR A 88 -3.40 -6.14 -10.65
N ILE A 89 -4.61 -5.77 -11.06
CA ILE A 89 -5.33 -6.39 -12.17
C ILE A 89 -5.52 -5.36 -13.28
N GLY A 90 -4.84 -5.60 -14.40
CA GLY A 90 -4.96 -4.81 -15.62
C GLY A 90 -3.90 -3.73 -15.74
N GLN A 91 -3.45 -3.53 -17.00
CA GLN A 91 -2.35 -2.63 -17.35
C GLN A 91 -2.63 -1.16 -17.02
N MET A 92 -3.89 -0.75 -16.97
CA MET A 92 -4.24 0.63 -16.66
C MET A 92 -3.80 1.01 -15.23
N ILE A 93 -4.05 0.16 -14.25
CA ILE A 93 -3.61 0.41 -12.86
C ILE A 93 -2.09 0.32 -12.79
N ASP A 94 -1.54 -0.74 -13.33
CA ASP A 94 -0.13 -1.07 -13.26
C ASP A 94 0.78 -0.01 -13.93
N GLN A 95 0.39 0.49 -15.10
CA GLN A 95 1.25 1.35 -15.92
C GLN A 95 0.83 2.82 -15.95
N LYS A 96 -0.44 3.14 -15.65
CA LYS A 96 -0.96 4.49 -15.79
C LYS A 96 -1.29 5.17 -14.47
N ILE A 97 -1.78 4.41 -13.49
CA ILE A 97 -2.15 4.94 -12.17
C ILE A 97 -0.97 4.86 -11.22
N VAL A 98 -0.27 3.72 -11.19
CA VAL A 98 0.87 3.44 -10.29
C VAL A 98 0.50 3.80 -8.84
N PRO A 99 -0.27 2.94 -8.13
CA PRO A 99 -0.85 3.28 -6.82
C PRO A 99 0.16 3.79 -5.80
N GLU A 100 1.38 3.22 -5.80
CA GLU A 100 2.46 3.61 -4.90
C GLU A 100 2.85 5.10 -5.04
N GLY A 101 2.61 5.68 -6.21
CA GLY A 101 2.88 7.10 -6.48
C GLY A 101 2.01 8.05 -5.67
N LEU A 102 0.79 7.62 -5.29
CA LEU A 102 -0.20 8.44 -4.59
C LEU A 102 0.04 8.54 -3.08
N PHE A 103 0.83 7.63 -2.50
CA PHE A 103 1.09 7.61 -1.06
C PHE A 103 2.37 8.39 -0.72
N THR A 104 2.36 9.08 0.41
CA THR A 104 3.53 9.80 0.95
C THR A 104 4.64 8.84 1.36
N VAL A 105 4.25 7.71 1.97
CA VAL A 105 5.15 6.64 2.42
C VAL A 105 4.73 5.34 1.77
N VAL A 106 5.70 4.60 1.26
CA VAL A 106 5.54 3.24 0.75
C VAL A 106 6.55 2.36 1.45
N LEU A 107 6.07 1.41 2.23
CA LEU A 107 6.90 0.43 2.93
C LEU A 107 6.73 -0.93 2.26
N HIS A 108 7.81 -1.69 2.23
CA HIS A 108 7.77 -3.07 1.75
C HIS A 108 8.11 -4.02 2.89
N THR A 109 7.38 -5.12 3.03
CA THR A 109 7.74 -6.16 4.01
C THR A 109 8.95 -6.94 3.52
N TYR A 110 9.92 -7.13 4.39
CA TYR A 110 11.12 -7.93 4.15
C TYR A 110 11.28 -8.95 5.27
N GLY A 111 11.59 -10.19 4.90
CA GLY A 111 11.81 -11.26 5.86
C GLY A 111 13.19 -11.86 5.73
N GLU A 112 13.88 -12.03 6.85
CA GLU A 112 15.19 -12.65 6.94
C GLU A 112 15.14 -13.84 7.90
N TYR A 113 15.58 -15.01 7.44
CA TYR A 113 15.63 -16.20 8.26
C TYR A 113 16.93 -16.27 9.05
N ASN A 114 16.84 -16.19 10.36
CA ASN A 114 17.96 -16.41 11.25
C ASN A 114 18.12 -17.92 11.52
N ALA A 115 19.14 -18.54 10.92
CA ALA A 115 19.40 -19.96 11.02
C ALA A 115 19.86 -20.39 12.45
N GLN A 116 20.46 -19.50 13.20
CA GLN A 116 20.92 -19.78 14.57
C GLN A 116 19.75 -19.84 15.55
N GLU A 117 18.84 -18.87 15.44
CA GLU A 117 17.65 -18.75 16.28
C GLU A 117 16.46 -19.58 15.74
N LYS A 118 16.55 -20.09 14.50
CA LYS A 118 15.49 -20.77 13.76
C LYS A 118 14.19 -19.95 13.69
N THR A 119 14.34 -18.64 13.57
CA THR A 119 13.24 -17.67 13.53
C THR A 119 13.27 -16.85 12.24
N MET A 120 12.09 -16.36 11.84
CA MET A 120 11.94 -15.40 10.76
C MET A 120 11.83 -14.01 11.37
N HIS A 121 12.83 -13.15 11.13
CA HIS A 121 12.74 -11.74 11.45
C HIS A 121 12.03 -11.01 10.32
N ARG A 122 11.05 -10.17 10.65
CA ARG A 122 10.30 -9.38 9.68
C ARG A 122 10.49 -7.90 9.92
N TYR A 123 10.69 -7.18 8.82
CA TYR A 123 10.97 -5.74 8.81
C TYR A 123 10.05 -5.03 7.83
N PHE A 124 9.88 -3.73 8.02
CA PHE A 124 9.52 -2.82 6.95
C PHE A 124 10.77 -2.17 6.37
N VAL A 125 10.86 -2.16 5.04
CA VAL A 125 11.87 -1.41 4.28
C VAL A 125 11.33 0.01 4.11
N THR A 126 12.08 1.02 4.54
CA THR A 126 11.66 2.43 4.57
C THR A 126 12.15 3.23 3.36
N ASN A 127 13.22 2.80 2.75
CA ASN A 127 13.82 3.39 1.55
C ASN A 127 14.25 2.31 0.57
N THR A 128 14.43 2.68 -0.71
CA THR A 128 14.81 1.73 -1.75
C THR A 128 16.06 0.93 -1.38
N MET A 129 15.96 -0.38 -1.46
CA MET A 129 17.06 -1.33 -1.32
C MET A 129 16.94 -2.44 -2.37
N TYR A 130 17.87 -3.39 -2.34
CA TYR A 130 17.85 -4.59 -3.17
C TYR A 130 17.83 -5.83 -2.29
N ASP A 131 17.07 -6.84 -2.70
CA ASP A 131 17.10 -8.15 -2.03
C ASP A 131 18.38 -8.95 -2.39
N GLU A 132 18.52 -10.14 -1.83
CA GLU A 132 19.64 -11.06 -2.07
C GLU A 132 19.79 -11.48 -3.54
N ASN A 133 18.71 -11.41 -4.34
CA ASN A 133 18.69 -11.73 -5.76
C ASN A 133 18.93 -10.49 -6.63
N GLY A 134 19.20 -9.32 -6.04
CA GLY A 134 19.37 -8.06 -6.74
C GLY A 134 18.09 -7.52 -7.35
N ILE A 135 16.93 -7.87 -6.80
CA ILE A 135 15.62 -7.32 -7.17
C ILE A 135 15.39 -6.05 -6.34
N ARG A 136 15.03 -4.98 -7.00
CA ARG A 136 14.79 -3.68 -6.34
C ARG A 136 13.51 -3.68 -5.53
N ILE A 137 13.60 -3.28 -4.27
CA ILE A 137 12.48 -3.02 -3.35
C ILE A 137 12.25 -1.51 -3.31
N PRO A 138 11.18 -0.98 -3.94
CA PRO A 138 11.00 0.46 -4.16
C PRO A 138 10.28 1.15 -3.01
N ALA A 139 10.74 0.98 -1.80
CA ALA A 139 10.21 1.70 -0.66
C ALA A 139 10.60 3.19 -0.72
N LYS A 140 9.75 4.05 -0.16
CA LYS A 140 10.01 5.49 -0.04
C LYS A 140 9.43 6.06 1.25
N SER A 141 10.11 7.03 1.81
CA SER A 141 9.62 7.85 2.93
C SER A 141 10.25 9.25 2.87
N PRO A 142 9.64 10.26 3.50
CA PRO A 142 10.25 11.58 3.65
C PRO A 142 11.60 11.49 4.36
N VAL A 143 12.52 12.39 3.99
CA VAL A 143 13.85 12.44 4.59
C VAL A 143 13.73 12.75 6.09
N GLY A 144 14.37 11.92 6.92
CA GLY A 144 14.37 12.11 8.38
C GLY A 144 13.16 11.48 9.11
N MET A 145 12.17 10.92 8.41
CA MET A 145 11.03 10.25 9.07
C MET A 145 11.46 8.95 9.75
N PHE A 146 12.33 8.18 9.12
CA PHE A 146 12.90 6.95 9.68
C PHE A 146 14.43 7.05 9.70
N ASN A 147 15.04 6.62 10.81
CA ASN A 147 16.49 6.65 10.98
C ASN A 147 17.20 5.47 10.31
N GLU A 148 16.46 4.40 10.02
CA GLU A 148 17.00 3.14 9.50
C GLU A 148 16.24 2.68 8.28
N VAL A 149 16.92 1.96 7.38
CA VAL A 149 16.33 1.37 6.18
C VAL A 149 15.41 0.20 6.53
N LEU A 150 15.75 -0.57 7.57
CA LEU A 150 14.96 -1.67 8.10
C LEU A 150 14.45 -1.31 9.48
N ILE A 151 13.14 -1.26 9.65
CA ILE A 151 12.48 -1.03 10.94
C ILE A 151 11.61 -2.25 11.30
N PRO A 152 11.23 -2.46 12.57
CA PRO A 152 10.33 -3.53 12.94
C PRO A 152 9.05 -3.53 12.09
N ASN A 153 8.57 -4.71 11.71
CA ASN A 153 7.31 -4.87 10.98
C ASN A 153 6.12 -4.69 11.95
N ASP A 154 5.90 -3.43 12.33
CA ASP A 154 4.88 -3.01 13.29
C ASP A 154 4.29 -1.66 12.85
N LEU A 155 2.99 -1.65 12.53
CA LEU A 155 2.28 -0.41 12.13
C LEU A 155 2.22 0.63 13.25
N GLY A 156 2.31 0.21 14.52
CA GLY A 156 2.40 1.14 15.66
C GLY A 156 3.70 1.95 15.65
N VAL A 157 4.82 1.32 15.25
CA VAL A 157 6.10 2.02 15.06
C VAL A 157 5.98 3.03 13.92
N VAL A 158 5.36 2.63 12.82
CA VAL A 158 5.12 3.51 11.66
C VAL A 158 4.22 4.68 12.04
N ALA A 159 3.10 4.41 12.71
CA ALA A 159 2.15 5.44 13.15
C ALA A 159 2.83 6.48 14.07
N LYS A 160 3.66 6.01 15.01
CA LYS A 160 4.43 6.89 15.89
C LYS A 160 5.45 7.75 15.12
N ALA A 161 6.10 7.17 14.11
CA ALA A 161 7.02 7.94 13.26
C ALA A 161 6.29 9.03 12.47
N PHE A 162 5.08 8.75 11.98
CA PHE A 162 4.22 9.75 11.36
C PHE A 162 3.84 10.87 12.31
N ASP A 163 3.38 10.52 13.51
CA ASP A 163 2.98 11.49 14.53
C ASP A 163 4.15 12.42 14.89
N ASN A 164 5.34 11.86 15.08
CA ASN A 164 6.52 12.65 15.39
C ASN A 164 6.92 13.55 14.21
N TYR A 165 6.90 13.02 12.98
CA TYR A 165 7.39 13.77 11.82
C TYR A 165 6.47 14.93 11.41
N PHE A 166 5.15 14.79 11.54
CA PHE A 166 4.19 15.80 11.08
C PHE A 166 3.66 16.69 12.22
N ASN A 167 3.84 16.32 13.50
CA ASN A 167 3.34 17.06 14.65
C ASN A 167 4.46 17.64 15.52
N GLU A 168 5.74 17.47 15.17
CA GLU A 168 6.83 18.21 15.80
C GLU A 168 6.85 19.65 15.24
N GLU A 169 6.13 20.58 15.93
CA GLU A 169 6.42 22.01 15.95
C GLU A 169 7.20 22.37 17.20
#